data_033b91ec81173d07120f483f2e232c9e
#
_entry.id   033b91ec81173d07120f483f2e232c9e
#
_cell.length_a   1.000
_cell.length_b   1.000
_cell.length_c   1.000
_cell.angle_alpha   90.00
_cell.angle_beta   90.00
_cell.angle_gamma   90.00
#
_symmetry.space_group_name_H-M   'P 1'
#
loop_
_entity.id
_entity.type
_entity.pdbx_description
1 polymer ?
#
loop_
_entity_poly.entity_id
_entity_poly.type
_entity_poly.pdbx_seq_one_letter_code
_entity_poly.pdbx_strand_id
1 'polypeptide(L)'
;MQIGDTLESGEPHDGRAPDYDDWALNADILVYYPVLDIALELSSMGIRVDKTALISQLDKAGCPERKDLPFQKSIIDGTLPYTIGGGIGQSRICMFFLRKSSYRRSAEFSLAGRNNCSLRGNHGIQHLIIYFIIIK
;
A
#
# COMPACT_ATOMS: atom_id res chain seq x y z
N MET A 1 -8.58 -9.15 -5.22
CA MET A 1 -9.37 -8.61 -6.33
C MET A 1 -8.48 -7.66 -7.11
N GLN A 2 -8.47 -7.77 -8.40
CA GLN A 2 -7.75 -6.86 -9.28
C GLN A 2 -8.43 -5.49 -9.22
N ILE A 3 -7.65 -4.44 -8.99
CA ILE A 3 -8.11 -3.06 -9.05
C ILE A 3 -7.46 -2.51 -10.31
N GLY A 4 -8.24 -2.41 -11.39
CA GLY A 4 -7.78 -1.86 -12.66
C GLY A 4 -7.54 -0.35 -12.60
N ASP A 5 -7.26 0.21 -13.74
CA ASP A 5 -7.09 1.65 -13.92
C ASP A 5 -8.41 2.44 -13.84
N THR A 6 -9.55 1.74 -13.95
CA THR A 6 -10.89 2.32 -13.89
C THR A 6 -11.77 1.48 -12.97
N LEU A 7 -12.49 2.14 -12.08
CA LEU A 7 -13.46 1.49 -11.19
C LEU A 7 -14.71 1.06 -11.95
N GLU A 8 -15.52 0.17 -11.35
CA GLU A 8 -16.81 -0.25 -11.90
C GLU A 8 -17.78 0.92 -12.10
N SER A 9 -17.62 2.00 -11.33
CA SER A 9 -18.35 3.26 -11.51
C SER A 9 -17.99 4.03 -12.79
N GLY A 10 -16.93 3.64 -13.49
CA GLY A 10 -16.39 4.38 -14.65
C GLY A 10 -15.42 5.51 -14.27
N GLU A 11 -15.22 5.75 -13.00
CA GLU A 11 -14.24 6.73 -12.52
C GLU A 11 -12.84 6.14 -12.45
N PRO A 12 -11.78 6.96 -12.64
CA PRO A 12 -10.42 6.48 -12.48
C PRO A 12 -10.18 6.05 -11.02
N HIS A 13 -9.41 4.97 -10.85
CA HIS A 13 -8.94 4.58 -9.52
C HIS A 13 -8.09 5.71 -8.93
N ASP A 14 -8.27 5.98 -7.62
CA ASP A 14 -7.59 7.09 -6.96
C ASP A 14 -6.07 6.97 -7.07
N GLY A 15 -5.45 7.94 -7.67
CA GLY A 15 -4.06 8.38 -7.60
C GLY A 15 -2.93 7.37 -7.37
N ARG A 16 -3.10 6.08 -7.73
CA ARG A 16 -1.97 5.13 -7.65
C ARG A 16 -0.88 5.54 -8.64
N ALA A 17 0.36 5.62 -8.13
CA ALA A 17 1.50 5.94 -8.95
C ALA A 17 1.66 4.91 -10.09
N PRO A 18 1.89 5.35 -11.34
CA PRO A 18 1.96 4.46 -12.50
C PRO A 18 3.24 3.60 -12.52
N ASP A 19 4.21 3.93 -11.68
CA ASP A 19 5.54 3.34 -11.64
C ASP A 19 5.78 2.48 -10.38
N TYR A 20 4.72 2.03 -9.74
CA TYR A 20 4.82 1.27 -8.50
C TYR A 20 4.16 -0.12 -8.62
N ASP A 21 2.84 -0.22 -8.49
CA ASP A 21 2.10 -1.47 -8.62
C ASP A 21 1.52 -1.62 -10.02
N ASP A 22 1.50 -2.85 -10.52
CA ASP A 22 0.69 -3.19 -11.69
C ASP A 22 -0.79 -3.02 -11.34
N TRP A 23 -1.48 -2.13 -12.04
CA TRP A 23 -2.87 -1.80 -11.78
C TRP A 23 -3.85 -2.97 -12.02
N ALA A 24 -3.44 -3.93 -12.83
CA ALA A 24 -4.22 -5.15 -13.07
C ALA A 24 -3.96 -6.25 -12.03
N LEU A 25 -2.84 -6.15 -11.28
CA LEU A 25 -2.36 -7.19 -10.39
C LEU A 25 -2.20 -6.70 -8.94
N ASN A 26 -2.98 -5.70 -8.54
CA ASN A 26 -3.04 -5.21 -7.18
C ASN A 26 -4.33 -5.66 -6.48
N ALA A 27 -4.33 -5.60 -5.15
CA ALA A 27 -5.48 -5.95 -4.33
C ALA A 27 -5.42 -5.26 -2.98
N ASP A 28 -6.60 -4.97 -2.44
CA ASP A 28 -6.76 -4.46 -1.08
C ASP A 28 -7.52 -5.48 -0.24
N ILE A 29 -7.16 -5.60 1.04
CA ILE A 29 -7.89 -6.40 2.01
C ILE A 29 -8.85 -5.49 2.76
N LEU A 30 -10.11 -5.64 2.46
CA LEU A 30 -11.21 -4.91 3.10
C LEU A 30 -11.95 -5.87 4.03
N VAL A 31 -12.22 -5.42 5.24
CA VAL A 31 -13.01 -6.15 6.23
C VAL A 31 -14.18 -5.29 6.71
N TYR A 32 -15.30 -5.93 6.96
CA TYR A 32 -16.38 -5.25 7.64
C TYR A 32 -16.00 -4.97 9.10
N TYR A 33 -16.09 -3.72 9.53
CA TYR A 33 -15.74 -3.29 10.87
C TYR A 33 -17.00 -2.86 11.64
N PRO A 34 -17.58 -3.76 12.48
CA PRO A 34 -18.88 -3.52 13.09
C PRO A 34 -18.89 -2.41 14.15
N VAL A 35 -17.73 -2.01 14.69
CA VAL A 35 -17.65 -0.94 15.68
C VAL A 35 -17.98 0.43 15.10
N LEU A 36 -17.67 0.64 13.81
CA LEU A 36 -17.91 1.89 13.10
C LEU A 36 -18.92 1.73 11.95
N ASP A 37 -19.39 0.50 11.69
CA ASP A 37 -20.27 0.15 10.57
C ASP A 37 -19.72 0.56 9.22
N ILE A 38 -18.43 0.24 8.96
CA ILE A 38 -17.72 0.62 7.74
C ILE A 38 -16.96 -0.55 7.13
N ALA A 39 -16.62 -0.45 5.85
CA ALA A 39 -15.55 -1.23 5.24
C ALA A 39 -14.21 -0.64 5.66
N LEU A 40 -13.38 -1.42 6.35
CA LEU A 40 -12.05 -1.02 6.82
C LEU A 40 -10.99 -1.69 5.98
N GLU A 41 -10.17 -0.90 5.28
CA GLU A 41 -8.99 -1.41 4.59
C GLU A 41 -7.88 -1.71 5.59
N LEU A 42 -7.42 -2.97 5.63
CA LEU A 42 -6.32 -3.41 6.49
C LEU A 42 -4.98 -3.39 5.79
N SER A 43 -4.97 -3.70 4.50
CA SER A 43 -3.75 -3.87 3.72
C SER A 43 -4.02 -3.58 2.26
N SER A 44 -3.05 -2.97 1.60
CA SER A 44 -2.96 -2.83 0.15
C SER A 44 -1.71 -3.56 -0.33
N MET A 45 -1.84 -4.35 -1.40
CA MET A 45 -0.75 -5.16 -1.92
C MET A 45 -0.81 -5.27 -3.43
N GLY A 46 0.33 -5.52 -4.07
CA GLY A 46 0.39 -5.70 -5.52
C GLY A 46 1.68 -6.35 -5.99
N ILE A 47 1.61 -6.91 -7.17
CA ILE A 47 2.79 -7.23 -7.96
C ILE A 47 3.31 -5.92 -8.50
N ARG A 48 4.62 -5.67 -8.35
CA ARG A 48 5.23 -4.46 -8.87
C ARG A 48 5.27 -4.49 -10.39
N VAL A 49 5.24 -3.30 -10.99
CA VAL A 49 5.26 -3.17 -12.45
C VAL A 49 6.43 -3.91 -13.06
N ASP A 50 6.15 -4.63 -14.14
CA ASP A 50 7.15 -5.09 -15.09
C ASP A 50 7.37 -4.03 -16.18
N LYS A 51 8.26 -4.29 -17.13
CA LYS A 51 8.54 -3.41 -18.26
C LYS A 51 7.28 -3.03 -19.04
N THR A 52 6.42 -4.00 -19.32
CA THR A 52 5.23 -3.81 -20.15
C THR A 52 4.16 -2.99 -19.44
N ALA A 53 3.87 -3.36 -18.19
CA ALA A 53 2.94 -2.64 -17.34
C ALA A 53 3.41 -1.21 -17.08
N LEU A 54 4.71 -1.02 -16.77
CA LEU A 54 5.29 0.29 -16.54
C LEU A 54 5.09 1.24 -17.71
N ILE A 55 5.45 0.82 -18.92
CA ILE A 55 5.31 1.66 -20.12
C ILE A 55 3.85 2.01 -20.36
N SER A 56 2.96 1.01 -20.32
CA SER A 56 1.52 1.22 -20.52
C SER A 56 0.90 2.15 -19.48
N GLN A 57 1.30 2.02 -18.21
CA GLN A 57 0.76 2.85 -17.13
C GLN A 57 1.31 4.28 -17.17
N LEU A 58 2.58 4.48 -17.54
CA LEU A 58 3.14 5.82 -17.73
C LEU A 58 2.44 6.56 -18.88
N ASP A 59 2.14 5.86 -19.97
CA ASP A 59 1.41 6.45 -21.09
C ASP A 59 -0.03 6.82 -20.69
N LYS A 60 -0.75 5.93 -19.98
CA LYS A 60 -2.11 6.19 -19.47
C LYS A 60 -2.15 7.35 -18.46
N ALA A 61 -1.12 7.47 -17.63
CA ALA A 61 -0.98 8.55 -16.65
C ALA A 61 -0.52 9.88 -17.27
N GLY A 62 -0.21 9.92 -18.59
CA GLY A 62 0.24 11.13 -19.27
C GLY A 62 1.62 11.62 -18.85
N CYS A 63 2.47 10.71 -18.37
CA CYS A 63 3.85 11.04 -17.94
C CYS A 63 4.91 10.10 -18.56
N PRO A 64 4.93 9.93 -19.89
CA PRO A 64 5.84 9.01 -20.57
C PRO A 64 7.32 9.38 -20.40
N GLU A 65 7.64 10.62 -20.08
CA GLU A 65 9.00 11.09 -19.84
C GLU A 65 9.66 10.43 -18.62
N ARG A 66 8.86 9.93 -17.68
CA ARG A 66 9.37 9.25 -16.48
C ARG A 66 10.12 7.96 -16.76
N LYS A 67 9.96 7.35 -17.94
CA LYS A 67 10.70 6.14 -18.35
C LYS A 67 12.21 6.33 -18.36
N ASP A 68 12.70 7.59 -18.50
CA ASP A 68 14.10 7.94 -18.52
C ASP A 68 14.72 8.12 -17.13
N LEU A 69 13.91 8.08 -16.07
CA LEU A 69 14.40 8.16 -14.71
C LEU A 69 15.14 6.88 -14.31
N PRO A 70 16.14 6.96 -13.40
CA PRO A 70 17.02 5.84 -13.08
C PRO A 70 16.30 4.56 -12.66
N PHE A 71 15.27 4.66 -11.83
CA PHE A 71 14.52 3.50 -11.35
C PHE A 71 13.72 2.85 -12.47
N GLN A 72 12.94 3.62 -13.22
CA GLN A 72 12.12 3.15 -14.33
C GLN A 72 12.99 2.54 -15.43
N LYS A 73 14.10 3.19 -15.73
CA LYS A 73 15.09 2.66 -16.70
C LYS A 73 15.64 1.30 -16.25
N SER A 74 15.94 1.14 -14.97
CA SER A 74 16.44 -0.13 -14.43
C SER A 74 15.41 -1.27 -14.55
N ILE A 75 14.10 -0.97 -14.47
CA ILE A 75 13.04 -1.94 -14.73
C ILE A 75 12.98 -2.29 -16.22
N ILE A 76 13.04 -1.28 -17.09
CA ILE A 76 13.01 -1.45 -18.56
C ILE A 76 14.19 -2.27 -19.05
N ASP A 77 15.38 -2.04 -18.50
CA ASP A 77 16.61 -2.74 -18.84
C ASP A 77 16.71 -4.14 -18.19
N GLY A 78 15.76 -4.49 -17.29
CA GLY A 78 15.72 -5.80 -16.63
C GLY A 78 16.82 -6.00 -15.60
N THR A 79 17.41 -4.93 -15.06
CA THR A 79 18.47 -5.00 -14.06
C THR A 79 17.91 -5.19 -12.63
N LEU A 80 16.62 -4.92 -12.42
CA LEU A 80 15.96 -5.13 -11.16
C LEU A 80 15.16 -6.44 -11.16
N PRO A 81 15.12 -7.16 -10.02
CA PRO A 81 14.29 -8.35 -9.87
C PRO A 81 12.80 -7.99 -9.86
N TYR A 82 11.98 -8.93 -10.31
CA TYR A 82 10.53 -8.82 -10.10
C TYR A 82 10.20 -8.93 -8.62
N THR A 83 9.32 -8.05 -8.16
CA THR A 83 8.98 -7.97 -6.75
C THR A 83 7.46 -7.93 -6.55
N ILE A 84 7.05 -8.38 -5.38
CA ILE A 84 5.70 -8.21 -4.85
C ILE A 84 5.82 -7.44 -3.54
N GLY A 85 4.88 -6.59 -3.24
CA GLY A 85 4.91 -5.85 -2.00
C GLY A 85 3.52 -5.54 -1.46
N GLY A 86 3.47 -5.25 -0.18
CA GLY A 86 2.23 -4.87 0.47
C GLY A 86 2.50 -4.00 1.70
N GLY A 87 1.57 -3.08 1.94
CA GLY A 87 1.54 -2.26 3.13
C GLY A 87 0.46 -2.77 4.09
N ILE A 88 0.83 -3.05 5.33
CA ILE A 88 -0.11 -3.43 6.37
C ILE A 88 -0.27 -2.24 7.32
N GLY A 89 -1.50 -1.75 7.45
CA GLY A 89 -1.83 -0.68 8.38
C GLY A 89 -1.79 -1.17 9.83
N GLN A 90 -0.66 -1.03 10.52
CA GLN A 90 -0.49 -1.50 11.90
C GLN A 90 -1.58 -0.99 12.84
N SER A 91 -1.85 0.31 12.81
CA SER A 91 -2.90 0.91 13.65
C SER A 91 -4.29 0.40 13.28
N ARG A 92 -4.56 0.17 12.00
CA ARG A 92 -5.83 -0.39 11.51
C ARG A 92 -6.02 -1.84 11.98
N ILE A 93 -4.96 -2.67 11.91
CA ILE A 93 -4.99 -4.04 12.43
C ILE A 93 -5.22 -4.05 13.93
N CYS A 94 -4.48 -3.25 14.70
CA CYS A 94 -4.70 -3.13 16.14
C CYS A 94 -6.13 -2.67 16.44
N MET A 95 -6.64 -1.68 15.72
CA MET A 95 -8.00 -1.19 15.85
C MET A 95 -9.03 -2.28 15.59
N PHE A 96 -8.82 -3.07 14.54
CA PHE A 96 -9.70 -4.17 14.15
C PHE A 96 -9.74 -5.27 15.22
N PHE A 97 -8.60 -5.81 15.62
CA PHE A 97 -8.54 -6.90 16.59
C PHE A 97 -8.94 -6.49 18.01
N LEU A 98 -8.59 -5.28 18.42
CA LEU A 98 -8.96 -4.75 19.74
C LEU A 98 -10.35 -4.14 19.78
N ARG A 99 -11.07 -4.12 18.66
CA ARG A 99 -12.41 -3.53 18.51
C ARG A 99 -12.50 -2.11 19.08
N LYS A 100 -11.57 -1.23 18.68
CA LYS A 100 -11.51 0.16 19.15
C LYS A 100 -12.01 1.13 18.08
N SER A 101 -12.79 2.12 18.49
CA SER A 101 -13.34 3.14 17.60
C SER A 101 -12.32 4.14 17.06
N SER A 102 -11.07 4.12 17.54
CA SER A 102 -10.00 4.96 17.02
C SER A 102 -8.63 4.31 17.23
N TYR A 103 -7.67 4.67 16.34
CA TYR A 103 -6.29 4.18 16.43
C TYR A 103 -5.54 4.71 17.67
N ARG A 104 -5.90 5.89 18.20
CA ARG A 104 -5.28 6.42 19.44
C ARG A 104 -5.48 5.48 20.61
N ARG A 105 -6.68 4.95 20.80
CA ARG A 105 -6.98 3.96 21.83
C ARG A 105 -6.27 2.62 21.64
N SER A 106 -5.96 2.27 20.38
CA SER A 106 -5.17 1.07 20.06
C SER A 106 -3.69 1.26 20.39
N ALA A 107 -3.14 2.46 20.15
CA ALA A 107 -1.76 2.80 20.44
C ALA A 107 -1.47 2.86 21.94
N GLU A 108 -2.39 3.39 22.73
CA GLU A 108 -2.28 3.44 24.20
C GLU A 108 -2.18 2.04 24.81
N PHE A 109 -2.95 1.07 24.28
CA PHE A 109 -2.88 -0.32 24.74
C PHE A 109 -1.54 -0.99 24.39
N SER A 110 -0.98 -0.69 23.22
CA SER A 110 0.34 -1.23 22.81
C SER A 110 1.48 -0.65 23.65
N LEU A 111 1.34 0.57 24.18
CA LEU A 111 2.34 1.24 25.00
C LEU A 111 2.24 0.84 26.50
N ALA A 112 1.05 0.49 26.98
CA ALA A 112 0.85 0.07 28.37
C ALA A 112 1.54 -1.28 28.71
N GLY A 113 1.88 -2.07 27.71
CA GLY A 113 2.64 -3.34 27.86
C GLY A 113 4.17 -3.17 27.89
N ARG A 114 4.69 -1.97 27.69
CA ARG A 114 6.13 -1.67 27.77
C ARG A 114 6.37 -0.60 28.82
N ASN A 115 6.95 -1.02 29.92
CA ASN A 115 7.29 -0.18 31.06
C ASN A 115 7.97 1.12 30.64
N ASN A 116 7.39 2.25 31.07
CA ASN A 116 7.97 3.57 31.27
C ASN A 116 9.14 3.96 30.33
N CYS A 117 8.83 4.36 29.12
CA CYS A 117 9.69 5.25 28.38
C CYS A 117 8.88 6.49 27.98
N SER A 118 9.21 7.62 28.63
CA SER A 118 8.63 8.93 28.35
C SER A 118 8.99 9.34 26.93
N LEU A 119 8.07 9.16 25.99
CA LEU A 119 8.20 9.66 24.62
C LEU A 119 7.19 10.80 24.42
N ARG A 120 7.58 12.00 24.86
CA ARG A 120 7.06 13.24 24.28
C ARG A 120 7.76 13.44 22.94
N GLY A 121 7.17 13.01 21.87
CA GLY A 121 7.68 13.20 20.50
C GLY A 121 6.55 13.07 19.51
N ASN A 122 6.47 13.98 18.56
CA ASN A 122 5.60 13.95 17.40
C ASN A 122 5.75 12.59 16.69
N HIS A 123 4.84 11.66 16.94
CA HIS A 123 4.87 10.36 16.27
C HIS A 123 4.13 10.46 14.94
N GLY A 124 4.91 10.67 13.89
CA GLY A 124 4.48 10.30 12.56
C GLY A 124 4.08 8.83 12.57
N ILE A 125 2.98 8.52 11.91
CA ILE A 125 2.46 7.15 11.73
C ILE A 125 3.56 6.35 11.04
N GLN A 126 4.21 5.44 11.77
CA GLN A 126 5.15 4.52 11.16
C GLN A 126 4.35 3.46 10.42
N HIS A 127 4.33 3.53 9.10
CA HIS A 127 3.88 2.45 8.25
C HIS A 127 4.99 1.40 8.22
N LEU A 128 4.74 0.22 8.77
CA LEU A 128 5.61 -0.93 8.53
C LEU A 128 5.33 -1.42 7.11
N ILE A 129 6.17 -1.06 6.17
CA ILE A 129 6.13 -1.60 4.81
C ILE A 129 6.91 -2.90 4.84
N ILE A 130 6.21 -4.04 4.72
CA ILE A 130 6.84 -5.35 4.58
C ILE A 130 6.99 -5.61 3.09
N TYR A 131 8.23 -5.60 2.60
CA TYR A 131 8.54 -6.02 1.25
C TYR A 131 8.81 -7.52 1.25
N PHE A 132 8.01 -8.28 0.52
CA PHE A 132 8.34 -9.66 0.16
C PHE A 132 9.04 -9.63 -1.19
N ILE A 133 10.33 -9.94 -1.20
CA ILE A 133 11.08 -10.15 -2.44
C ILE A 133 10.90 -11.62 -2.80
N ILE A 134 10.13 -11.90 -3.82
CA ILE A 134 10.07 -13.22 -4.44
C ILE A 134 11.00 -13.17 -5.65
N ILE A 135 12.15 -13.78 -5.51
CA ILE A 135 13.07 -14.02 -6.64
C ILE A 135 12.53 -15.24 -7.37
N LYS A 136 12.09 -15.08 -8.61
CA LYS A 136 11.85 -16.17 -9.53
C LYS A 136 13.12 -16.50 -10.28
#